data_45ed9fe6032602ddb9af31574d728d61
#
_entry.id   45ed9fe6032602ddb9af31574d728d61
#
_cell.length_a   1.000
_cell.length_b   1.000
_cell.length_c   1.000
_cell.angle_alpha   90.00
_cell.angle_beta   90.00
_cell.angle_gamma   90.00
#
_symmetry.space_group_name_H-M   'P 1'
#
loop_
_entity.id
_entity.type
_entity.pdbx_description
1 polymer ?
#
loop_
_entity_poly.entity_id
_entity_poly.type
_entity_poly.pdbx_seq_one_letter_code
_entity_poly.pdbx_strand_id
1 'polypeptide(L)'
;MDWYFLTELTGFSPSTYPKIQSILACLMAVRVNDTYLRTLVFTGIPEELRGLRALVWKVLLNYLPADIRQWERKLREHRDNYYLLREEFLGRRSDCSTVSGELSVDEQTWCDIEKDIKRTRQDMHFFFLPTDPAITIESVKSGLLPAQVFIRPFNSVYSEYYSELQDDNDYTRLILNNESIEKHSDVMARILFLYAKLNPGVKYVQGMNEILAPIYYCFAQDPNPSYQKSVEADAFNCFTLLMAELRDTFVKSLDSSDTGLQGKMQTLQEFEYRLVPRVYRKLEELKILPHFYAMKWVMLLFTQNFELPEVLRLWDSLLADENRFTFFYYICIAVIVLNQEEILQGDFGEALSALQHPKNMDVEVLLEVAAKLRAEDFSRIR
;
A
#
# COMPACT_ATOMS: atom_id res chain seq x y z
N MET A 1 -13.56 -11.25 20.65
CA MET A 1 -13.68 -10.52 19.38
C MET A 1 -14.87 -11.12 18.67
N ASP A 2 -15.90 -10.34 18.47
CA ASP A 2 -17.20 -10.84 18.01
C ASP A 2 -17.23 -10.85 16.48
N TRP A 3 -16.80 -11.96 15.88
CA TRP A 3 -16.78 -12.18 14.41
C TRP A 3 -18.20 -12.24 13.82
N TYR A 4 -19.20 -12.57 14.63
CA TYR A 4 -20.60 -12.45 14.26
C TYR A 4 -20.96 -11.04 13.80
N PHE A 5 -20.32 -10.03 14.38
CA PHE A 5 -20.54 -8.63 14.00
C PHE A 5 -20.20 -8.34 12.54
N LEU A 6 -19.10 -8.91 12.01
CA LEU A 6 -18.73 -8.72 10.61
C LEU A 6 -19.69 -9.42 9.65
N THR A 7 -20.22 -10.58 10.04
CA THR A 7 -21.19 -11.34 9.21
C THR A 7 -22.61 -10.78 9.32
N GLU A 8 -23.02 -10.25 10.48
CA GLU A 8 -24.33 -9.63 10.66
C GLU A 8 -24.46 -8.28 9.95
N LEU A 9 -23.41 -7.43 9.99
CA LEU A 9 -23.42 -6.11 9.33
C LEU A 9 -23.50 -6.20 7.82
N THR A 10 -23.01 -7.28 7.22
CA THR A 10 -22.93 -7.43 5.76
C THR A 10 -24.02 -8.31 5.18
N GLY A 11 -24.84 -8.97 6.01
CA GLY A 11 -25.79 -10.00 5.54
C GLY A 11 -25.11 -11.21 4.88
N PHE A 12 -23.82 -11.38 5.14
CA PHE A 12 -22.94 -12.32 4.48
C PHE A 12 -23.01 -13.71 5.13
N SER A 13 -23.23 -14.74 4.32
CA SER A 13 -23.14 -16.15 4.76
C SER A 13 -21.80 -16.74 4.35
N PRO A 14 -20.85 -16.99 5.26
CA PRO A 14 -19.54 -17.56 4.93
C PRO A 14 -19.62 -18.89 4.20
N SER A 15 -20.69 -19.66 4.38
CA SER A 15 -20.88 -20.96 3.73
C SER A 15 -20.96 -20.89 2.20
N THR A 16 -21.30 -19.71 1.64
CA THR A 16 -21.38 -19.50 0.20
C THR A 16 -19.99 -19.28 -0.42
N TYR A 17 -18.99 -18.98 0.40
CA TYR A 17 -17.64 -18.63 -0.04
C TYR A 17 -16.58 -19.46 0.67
N PRO A 18 -16.21 -20.64 0.13
CA PRO A 18 -15.31 -21.59 0.82
C PRO A 18 -13.95 -21.01 1.22
N LYS A 19 -13.40 -20.10 0.41
CA LYS A 19 -12.12 -19.45 0.69
C LYS A 19 -12.21 -18.56 1.93
N ILE A 20 -13.26 -17.74 2.04
CA ILE A 20 -13.50 -16.89 3.21
C ILE A 20 -13.65 -17.74 4.46
N GLN A 21 -14.45 -18.82 4.35
CA GLN A 21 -14.64 -19.75 5.47
C GLN A 21 -13.31 -20.33 5.94
N SER A 22 -12.43 -20.75 5.03
CA SER A 22 -11.11 -21.28 5.38
C SER A 22 -10.20 -20.25 6.06
N ILE A 23 -10.19 -19.01 5.55
CA ILE A 23 -9.42 -17.90 6.15
C ILE A 23 -9.96 -17.60 7.56
N LEU A 24 -11.28 -17.47 7.72
CA LEU A 24 -11.90 -17.22 9.04
C LEU A 24 -11.60 -18.35 10.01
N ALA A 25 -11.72 -19.61 9.60
CA ALA A 25 -11.41 -20.76 10.45
C ALA A 25 -9.94 -20.73 10.92
N CYS A 26 -9.01 -20.35 10.04
CA CYS A 26 -7.60 -20.18 10.40
C CYS A 26 -7.39 -19.03 11.41
N LEU A 27 -8.05 -17.88 11.21
CA LEU A 27 -7.94 -16.71 12.07
C LEU A 27 -8.65 -16.88 13.42
N MET A 28 -9.65 -17.75 13.52
CA MET A 28 -10.40 -18.04 14.76
C MET A 28 -9.75 -19.15 15.60
N ALA A 29 -8.74 -19.84 15.08
CA ALA A 29 -7.97 -20.82 15.86
C ALA A 29 -7.24 -20.11 17.00
N VAL A 30 -7.10 -20.76 18.16
CA VAL A 30 -6.38 -20.21 19.33
C VAL A 30 -5.00 -19.70 18.94
N ARG A 31 -4.37 -20.39 17.99
CA ARG A 31 -3.11 -19.97 17.37
C ARG A 31 -3.27 -20.03 15.86
N VAL A 32 -3.11 -18.90 15.22
CA VAL A 32 -3.11 -18.79 13.75
C VAL A 32 -1.96 -19.63 13.18
N ASN A 33 -2.27 -20.50 12.24
CA ASN A 33 -1.26 -21.19 11.45
C ASN A 33 -0.80 -20.27 10.34
N ASP A 34 0.35 -19.59 10.55
CA ASP A 34 0.88 -18.59 9.61
C ASP A 34 1.12 -19.17 8.22
N THR A 35 1.77 -20.33 8.11
CA THR A 35 2.05 -20.97 6.81
C THR A 35 0.76 -21.30 6.05
N TYR A 36 -0.25 -21.83 6.75
CA TYR A 36 -1.53 -22.13 6.14
C TYR A 36 -2.29 -20.86 5.72
N LEU A 37 -2.29 -19.83 6.58
CA LEU A 37 -2.90 -18.53 6.23
C LEU A 37 -2.24 -17.95 4.97
N ARG A 38 -0.91 -17.93 4.91
CA ARG A 38 -0.16 -17.46 3.75
C ARG A 38 -0.55 -18.20 2.47
N THR A 39 -0.66 -19.53 2.53
CA THR A 39 -1.09 -20.34 1.40
C THR A 39 -2.50 -19.97 0.92
N LEU A 40 -3.44 -19.75 1.86
CA LEU A 40 -4.82 -19.39 1.54
C LEU A 40 -4.94 -18.03 0.85
N VAL A 41 -4.13 -17.05 1.29
CA VAL A 41 -4.28 -15.66 0.85
C VAL A 41 -3.31 -15.25 -0.26
N PHE A 42 -2.35 -16.09 -0.61
CA PHE A 42 -1.41 -15.84 -1.71
C PHE A 42 -2.13 -15.59 -3.05
N THR A 43 -3.24 -16.23 -3.28
CA THR A 43 -4.07 -16.04 -4.48
C THR A 43 -5.13 -14.93 -4.31
N GLY A 44 -4.87 -13.97 -3.42
CA GLY A 44 -5.73 -12.82 -3.12
C GLY A 44 -6.70 -13.07 -1.95
N ILE A 45 -7.11 -12.00 -1.31
CA ILE A 45 -8.09 -12.01 -0.23
C ILE A 45 -9.44 -11.57 -0.80
N PRO A 46 -10.50 -12.35 -0.62
CA PRO A 46 -11.84 -12.01 -1.12
C PRO A 46 -12.33 -10.66 -0.56
N GLU A 47 -12.94 -9.84 -1.41
CA GLU A 47 -13.42 -8.50 -1.06
C GLU A 47 -14.84 -8.48 -0.52
N GLU A 48 -15.56 -9.58 -0.67
CA GLU A 48 -16.95 -9.72 -0.24
C GLU A 48 -17.10 -9.55 1.27
N LEU A 49 -16.07 -9.85 2.05
CA LEU A 49 -16.05 -9.62 3.49
C LEU A 49 -15.14 -8.43 3.82
N ARG A 50 -15.76 -7.26 3.98
CA ARG A 50 -15.05 -6.04 4.39
C ARG A 50 -14.34 -6.25 5.72
N GLY A 51 -13.14 -5.67 5.85
CA GLY A 51 -12.30 -5.81 7.04
C GLY A 51 -11.46 -7.08 7.07
N LEU A 52 -11.76 -8.11 6.26
CA LEU A 52 -10.98 -9.35 6.22
C LEU A 52 -9.52 -9.08 5.81
N ARG A 53 -9.32 -8.31 4.74
CA ARG A 53 -7.97 -7.94 4.26
C ARG A 53 -7.20 -7.18 5.34
N ALA A 54 -7.83 -6.20 5.99
CA ALA A 54 -7.21 -5.43 7.07
C ALA A 54 -6.72 -6.33 8.21
N LEU A 55 -7.52 -7.29 8.63
CA LEU A 55 -7.14 -8.22 9.67
C LEU A 55 -6.00 -9.15 9.24
N VAL A 56 -6.11 -9.74 8.04
CA VAL A 56 -5.06 -10.61 7.48
C VAL A 56 -3.74 -9.87 7.38
N TRP A 57 -3.73 -8.65 6.84
CA TRP A 57 -2.51 -7.86 6.71
C TRP A 57 -1.88 -7.53 8.07
N LYS A 58 -2.69 -7.26 9.10
CA LYS A 58 -2.20 -7.07 10.49
C LYS A 58 -1.47 -8.31 11.01
N VAL A 59 -1.93 -9.51 10.65
CA VAL A 59 -1.25 -10.77 11.00
C VAL A 59 0.00 -10.97 10.17
N LEU A 60 -0.07 -10.81 8.84
CA LEU A 60 1.06 -11.02 7.92
C LEU A 60 2.21 -10.03 8.15
N LEU A 61 1.92 -8.82 8.62
CA LEU A 61 2.90 -7.81 9.02
C LEU A 61 3.42 -8.00 10.45
N ASN A 62 3.01 -9.06 11.16
CA ASN A 62 3.37 -9.32 12.56
C ASN A 62 2.93 -8.23 13.55
N TYR A 63 1.98 -7.39 13.18
CA TYR A 63 1.33 -6.46 14.09
C TYR A 63 0.44 -7.20 15.10
N LEU A 64 -0.25 -8.23 14.64
CA LEU A 64 -0.97 -9.17 15.48
C LEU A 64 -0.18 -10.49 15.61
N PRO A 65 0.07 -10.97 16.84
CA PRO A 65 0.79 -12.23 17.05
C PRO A 65 -0.07 -13.43 16.65
N ALA A 66 0.57 -14.58 16.42
CA ALA A 66 -0.14 -15.82 16.09
C ALA A 66 -1.13 -16.27 17.19
N ASP A 67 -0.89 -15.98 18.46
CA ASP A 67 -1.81 -16.29 19.58
C ASP A 67 -2.89 -15.21 19.68
N ILE A 68 -4.12 -15.55 19.24
CA ILE A 68 -5.25 -14.61 19.20
C ILE A 68 -5.66 -14.08 20.60
N ARG A 69 -5.34 -14.80 21.68
CA ARG A 69 -5.65 -14.36 23.06
C ARG A 69 -4.86 -13.11 23.45
N GLN A 70 -3.79 -12.81 22.72
CA GLN A 70 -2.96 -11.62 22.96
C GLN A 70 -3.42 -10.40 22.16
N TRP A 71 -4.31 -10.57 21.17
CA TRP A 71 -4.66 -9.51 20.22
C TRP A 71 -5.22 -8.26 20.89
N GLU A 72 -6.21 -8.42 21.78
CA GLU A 72 -6.83 -7.28 22.47
C GLU A 72 -5.81 -6.49 23.27
N ARG A 73 -4.96 -7.18 24.04
CA ARG A 73 -3.90 -6.55 24.83
C ARG A 73 -2.89 -5.85 23.92
N LYS A 74 -2.44 -6.52 22.86
CA LYS A 74 -1.45 -5.95 21.92
C LYS A 74 -2.00 -4.74 21.16
N LEU A 75 -3.23 -4.81 20.67
CA LEU A 75 -3.89 -3.68 20.04
C LEU A 75 -3.96 -2.47 20.98
N ARG A 76 -4.37 -2.70 22.24
CA ARG A 76 -4.45 -1.63 23.25
C ARG A 76 -3.07 -1.01 23.48
N GLU A 77 -2.05 -1.84 23.78
CA GLU A 77 -0.69 -1.38 24.02
C GLU A 77 -0.15 -0.53 22.84
N HIS A 78 -0.30 -0.98 21.61
CA HIS A 78 0.19 -0.29 20.44
C HIS A 78 -0.58 1.02 20.15
N ARG A 79 -1.90 1.00 20.31
CA ARG A 79 -2.77 2.16 20.09
C ARG A 79 -2.53 3.23 21.13
N ASP A 80 -2.47 2.87 22.41
CA ASP A 80 -2.18 3.80 23.51
C ASP A 80 -0.81 4.46 23.31
N ASN A 81 0.20 3.66 22.97
CA ASN A 81 1.54 4.19 22.66
C ASN A 81 1.52 5.16 21.49
N TYR A 82 0.80 4.84 20.41
CA TYR A 82 0.66 5.75 19.27
C TYR A 82 0.06 7.09 19.68
N TYR A 83 -1.02 7.09 20.44
CA TYR A 83 -1.69 8.33 20.84
C TYR A 83 -0.85 9.16 21.80
N LEU A 84 -0.06 8.54 22.68
CA LEU A 84 0.90 9.24 23.53
C LEU A 84 1.99 9.94 22.67
N LEU A 85 2.55 9.23 21.70
CA LEU A 85 3.53 9.80 20.78
C LEU A 85 2.92 10.93 19.93
N ARG A 86 1.69 10.75 19.45
CA ARG A 86 0.98 11.78 18.71
C ARG A 86 0.79 13.04 19.54
N GLU A 87 0.38 12.93 20.79
CA GLU A 87 0.23 14.06 21.69
C GLU A 87 1.57 14.75 21.98
N GLU A 88 2.63 13.99 22.21
CA GLU A 88 3.96 14.53 22.47
C GLU A 88 4.52 15.33 21.29
N PHE A 89 4.42 14.80 20.07
CA PHE A 89 5.06 15.42 18.90
C PHE A 89 4.17 16.38 18.12
N LEU A 90 2.85 16.26 18.19
CA LEU A 90 1.90 17.11 17.48
C LEU A 90 1.14 18.07 18.39
N GLY A 91 0.94 17.73 19.67
CA GLY A 91 0.22 18.58 20.64
C GLY A 91 0.95 19.90 20.96
N ARG A 92 2.26 19.97 20.77
CA ARG A 92 3.09 21.16 21.07
C ARG A 92 3.20 22.16 19.90
N ARG A 93 2.49 21.94 18.80
CA ARG A 93 2.61 22.77 17.60
C ARG A 93 1.98 24.17 17.71
N SER A 94 1.15 24.42 18.72
CA SER A 94 0.41 25.67 18.87
C SER A 94 1.23 26.89 19.36
N ASP A 95 2.49 26.71 19.79
CA ASP A 95 3.23 27.76 20.49
C ASP A 95 4.52 28.28 19.78
N CYS A 96 4.82 27.83 18.57
CA CYS A 96 6.02 28.30 17.86
C CYS A 96 5.72 29.36 16.81
N SER A 97 5.62 30.63 17.27
CA SER A 97 5.80 31.79 16.40
C SER A 97 7.30 31.96 16.11
N THR A 98 7.74 31.56 14.92
CA THR A 98 9.13 31.77 14.47
C THR A 98 9.40 33.23 14.21
N VAL A 99 10.37 33.80 14.92
CA VAL A 99 10.88 35.18 14.77
C VAL A 99 11.88 35.30 13.58
N SER A 100 12.32 34.17 13.01
CA SER A 100 13.22 34.12 11.85
C SER A 100 12.47 33.56 10.64
N GLY A 101 12.53 34.27 9.51
CA GLY A 101 11.83 33.89 8.26
C GLY A 101 12.28 32.56 7.60
N GLU A 102 13.03 31.72 8.28
CA GLU A 102 13.41 30.39 7.84
C GLU A 102 12.54 29.31 8.53
N LEU A 103 12.00 28.38 7.75
CA LEU A 103 11.22 27.25 8.27
C LEU A 103 12.11 26.34 9.14
N SER A 104 11.59 25.90 10.27
CA SER A 104 12.24 24.85 11.06
C SER A 104 12.29 23.54 10.27
N VAL A 105 13.17 22.61 10.67
CA VAL A 105 13.27 21.27 10.03
C VAL A 105 11.93 20.55 10.05
N ASP A 106 11.14 20.73 11.11
CA ASP A 106 9.84 20.11 11.26
C ASP A 106 8.81 20.71 10.31
N GLU A 107 8.79 22.03 10.16
CA GLU A 107 7.92 22.74 9.22
C GLU A 107 8.26 22.36 7.77
N GLN A 108 9.55 22.27 7.45
CA GLN A 108 9.97 21.81 6.13
C GLN A 108 9.51 20.38 5.85
N THR A 109 9.71 19.47 6.81
CA THR A 109 9.27 18.07 6.69
C THR A 109 7.76 17.99 6.49
N TRP A 110 7.00 18.79 7.24
CA TRP A 110 5.55 18.84 7.09
C TRP A 110 5.11 19.35 5.72
N CYS A 111 5.72 20.45 5.25
CA CYS A 111 5.45 21.00 3.91
C CYS A 111 5.73 19.98 2.79
N ASP A 112 6.80 19.21 2.93
CA ASP A 112 7.14 18.19 1.92
C ASP A 112 6.13 17.03 1.94
N ILE A 113 5.71 16.60 3.13
CA ILE A 113 4.63 15.59 3.29
C ILE A 113 3.33 16.09 2.67
N GLU A 114 2.91 17.33 2.98
CA GLU A 114 1.66 17.89 2.43
C GLU A 114 1.66 17.97 0.91
N LYS A 115 2.78 18.34 0.30
CA LYS A 115 2.93 18.35 -1.16
C LYS A 115 2.76 16.97 -1.77
N ASP A 116 3.32 15.95 -1.13
CA ASP A 116 3.23 14.58 -1.61
C ASP A 116 1.84 13.98 -1.37
N ILE A 117 1.23 14.24 -0.22
CA ILE A 117 -0.14 13.81 0.09
C ILE A 117 -1.15 14.39 -0.91
N LYS A 118 -1.02 15.66 -1.29
CA LYS A 118 -1.89 16.29 -2.31
C LYS A 118 -1.78 15.61 -3.68
N ARG A 119 -0.72 14.86 -3.94
CA ARG A 119 -0.48 14.13 -5.18
C ARG A 119 -0.72 12.62 -5.05
N THR A 120 -0.95 12.13 -3.82
CA THR A 120 -1.17 10.72 -3.55
C THR A 120 -2.51 10.31 -4.13
N ARG A 121 -2.50 9.32 -5.03
CA ARG A 121 -3.71 8.66 -5.54
C ARG A 121 -4.80 9.66 -5.93
N GLN A 122 -4.46 10.62 -6.78
CA GLN A 122 -5.43 11.61 -7.28
C GLN A 122 -6.57 10.97 -8.09
N ASP A 123 -6.36 9.74 -8.53
CA ASP A 123 -7.36 8.85 -9.11
C ASP A 123 -8.45 8.42 -8.10
N MET A 124 -8.25 8.68 -6.79
CA MET A 124 -9.17 8.25 -5.74
C MET A 124 -9.60 9.40 -4.82
N HIS A 125 -10.88 9.78 -4.88
CA HIS A 125 -11.43 10.80 -3.98
C HIS A 125 -11.39 10.42 -2.51
N PHE A 126 -11.36 9.12 -2.18
CA PHE A 126 -11.35 8.62 -0.81
C PHE A 126 -10.39 9.40 0.09
N PHE A 127 -9.16 9.64 -0.35
CA PHE A 127 -8.14 10.28 0.47
C PHE A 127 -8.46 11.74 0.83
N PHE A 128 -9.33 12.38 0.09
CA PHE A 128 -9.74 13.78 0.29
C PHE A 128 -11.12 13.90 0.97
N LEU A 129 -11.79 12.77 1.24
CA LEU A 129 -13.06 12.77 1.96
C LEU A 129 -12.86 12.98 3.47
N PRO A 130 -13.89 13.52 4.16
CA PRO A 130 -13.91 13.57 5.61
C PRO A 130 -13.76 12.18 6.25
N THR A 131 -13.03 12.14 7.37
CA THR A 131 -12.88 10.90 8.15
C THR A 131 -14.16 10.52 8.89
N ASP A 132 -15.05 11.50 9.18
CA ASP A 132 -16.35 11.24 9.79
C ASP A 132 -17.37 10.79 8.74
N PRO A 133 -17.84 9.52 8.79
CA PRO A 133 -18.85 9.03 7.86
C PRO A 133 -20.18 9.81 7.91
N ALA A 134 -20.53 10.43 9.05
CA ALA A 134 -21.75 11.20 9.18
C ALA A 134 -21.71 12.46 8.30
N ILE A 135 -20.58 13.14 8.24
CA ILE A 135 -20.39 14.32 7.36
C ILE A 135 -20.51 13.90 5.89
N THR A 136 -19.91 12.78 5.54
CA THR A 136 -19.97 12.25 4.18
C THR A 136 -21.41 11.86 3.81
N ILE A 137 -22.16 11.19 4.70
CA ILE A 137 -23.58 10.82 4.50
C ILE A 137 -24.45 12.05 4.31
N GLU A 138 -24.27 13.09 5.14
CA GLU A 138 -25.02 14.34 5.04
C GLU A 138 -24.74 15.04 3.71
N SER A 139 -23.48 15.02 3.28
CA SER A 139 -23.06 15.56 2.00
C SER A 139 -23.70 14.84 0.81
N VAL A 140 -23.87 13.53 0.87
CA VAL A 140 -24.58 12.76 -0.17
C VAL A 140 -26.08 13.05 -0.14
N LYS A 141 -26.71 13.10 1.04
CA LYS A 141 -28.15 13.41 1.17
C LYS A 141 -28.50 14.81 0.67
N SER A 142 -27.60 15.75 0.82
CA SER A 142 -27.74 17.11 0.31
C SER A 142 -27.37 17.28 -1.17
N GLY A 143 -27.00 16.19 -1.84
CA GLY A 143 -26.60 16.19 -3.27
C GLY A 143 -25.20 16.76 -3.53
N LEU A 144 -24.39 16.92 -2.48
CA LEU A 144 -23.04 17.47 -2.55
C LEU A 144 -22.00 16.43 -2.97
N LEU A 145 -22.26 15.17 -2.63
CA LEU A 145 -21.46 14.01 -3.07
C LEU A 145 -22.39 13.00 -3.73
N PRO A 146 -21.97 12.32 -4.80
CA PRO A 146 -22.78 11.30 -5.44
C PRO A 146 -22.96 10.08 -4.51
N ALA A 147 -24.17 9.50 -4.51
CA ALA A 147 -24.54 8.37 -3.67
C ALA A 147 -23.61 7.14 -3.86
N GLN A 148 -22.96 7.03 -5.02
CA GLN A 148 -22.05 5.95 -5.37
C GLN A 148 -20.75 5.93 -4.56
N VAL A 149 -20.40 7.02 -3.88
CA VAL A 149 -19.25 7.08 -2.95
C VAL A 149 -19.36 6.01 -1.84
N PHE A 150 -20.58 5.56 -1.52
CA PHE A 150 -20.83 4.58 -0.44
C PHE A 150 -21.12 3.15 -0.89
N ILE A 151 -21.49 2.91 -2.17
CA ILE A 151 -22.32 1.73 -2.48
C ILE A 151 -21.60 0.63 -3.26
N ARG A 152 -20.36 0.77 -3.72
CA ARG A 152 -19.77 -0.32 -4.52
C ARG A 152 -18.45 -0.84 -4.00
N PRO A 153 -18.36 -2.19 -3.85
CA PRO A 153 -17.09 -2.84 -3.90
C PRO A 153 -16.46 -2.59 -5.28
N PHE A 154 -15.18 -2.48 -5.30
CA PHE A 154 -14.32 -2.30 -6.43
C PHE A 154 -14.79 -3.05 -7.70
N ASN A 155 -15.33 -2.39 -8.67
CA ASN A 155 -15.36 -2.81 -10.06
C ASN A 155 -15.35 -1.56 -10.96
N SER A 156 -14.38 -1.51 -11.81
CA SER A 156 -14.12 -0.78 -13.07
C SER A 156 -15.00 0.39 -13.59
N VAL A 157 -15.91 0.94 -12.82
CA VAL A 157 -16.83 2.02 -13.25
C VAL A 157 -16.37 3.40 -12.79
N TYR A 158 -15.29 3.47 -12.00
CA TYR A 158 -14.84 4.75 -11.45
C TYR A 158 -14.17 5.66 -12.48
N SER A 159 -13.53 5.13 -13.52
CA SER A 159 -12.83 5.96 -14.50
C SER A 159 -13.76 6.82 -15.39
N GLU A 160 -14.97 6.35 -15.71
CA GLU A 160 -15.93 7.13 -16.49
C GLU A 160 -16.61 8.22 -15.67
N TYR A 161 -16.79 8.01 -14.37
CA TYR A 161 -17.50 8.94 -13.50
C TYR A 161 -16.64 10.15 -13.08
N TYR A 162 -15.33 10.01 -13.07
CA TYR A 162 -14.40 11.09 -12.67
C TYR A 162 -14.25 12.18 -13.74
N SER A 163 -14.52 11.87 -15.00
CA SER A 163 -14.54 12.89 -16.06
C SER A 163 -15.74 13.83 -15.94
N GLU A 164 -16.84 13.39 -15.32
CA GLU A 164 -18.06 14.21 -15.13
C GLU A 164 -18.02 15.09 -13.87
N LEU A 165 -17.16 14.75 -12.87
CA LEU A 165 -16.99 15.56 -11.65
C LEU A 165 -16.06 16.78 -11.85
N GLN A 166 -15.49 16.95 -13.03
CA GLN A 166 -14.77 18.18 -13.38
C GLN A 166 -15.70 19.39 -13.62
N ASP A 167 -17.00 19.18 -13.64
CA ASP A 167 -17.96 20.28 -13.72
C ASP A 167 -18.14 20.96 -12.36
N ASP A 168 -17.76 22.22 -12.34
CA ASP A 168 -17.84 23.29 -11.37
C ASP A 168 -18.99 23.21 -10.35
N ASN A 169 -18.92 22.32 -9.38
CA ASN A 169 -19.81 22.38 -8.24
C ASN A 169 -19.08 23.04 -7.06
N ASP A 170 -19.35 24.31 -6.84
CA ASP A 170 -18.77 25.16 -5.78
C ASP A 170 -18.79 24.53 -4.38
N TYR A 171 -19.68 23.59 -4.16
CA TYR A 171 -19.89 22.92 -2.88
C TYR A 171 -18.90 21.78 -2.61
N THR A 172 -18.51 20.99 -3.61
CA THR A 172 -17.44 19.99 -3.48
C THR A 172 -16.13 20.70 -3.09
N ARG A 173 -15.88 21.88 -3.67
CA ARG A 173 -14.79 22.76 -3.29
C ARG A 173 -14.91 23.27 -1.86
N LEU A 174 -16.13 23.58 -1.36
CA LEU A 174 -16.34 24.05 0.02
C LEU A 174 -16.04 22.98 1.05
N ILE A 175 -16.40 21.71 0.84
CA ILE A 175 -16.06 20.60 1.75
C ILE A 175 -14.57 20.27 1.64
N LEU A 176 -14.04 20.20 0.41
CA LEU A 176 -12.64 19.90 0.18
C LEU A 176 -11.70 21.03 0.66
N ASN A 177 -12.16 22.28 0.67
CA ASN A 177 -11.39 23.44 1.13
C ASN A 177 -11.69 23.84 2.58
N ASN A 178 -12.61 23.16 3.29
CA ASN A 178 -12.86 23.46 4.69
C ASN A 178 -11.77 22.81 5.56
N GLU A 179 -10.82 23.66 6.01
CA GLU A 179 -9.70 23.25 6.86
C GLU A 179 -10.12 22.79 8.26
N SER A 180 -11.37 23.05 8.68
CA SER A 180 -11.89 22.61 9.97
C SER A 180 -12.39 21.15 9.97
N ILE A 181 -12.55 20.53 8.79
CA ILE A 181 -13.02 19.16 8.65
C ILE A 181 -11.81 18.25 8.41
N GLU A 182 -11.57 17.31 9.32
CA GLU A 182 -10.50 16.34 9.18
C GLU A 182 -10.75 15.37 8.02
N LYS A 183 -9.75 15.19 7.16
CA LYS A 183 -9.77 14.32 5.98
C LYS A 183 -8.84 13.13 6.17
N HIS A 184 -9.04 12.08 5.37
CA HIS A 184 -8.13 10.94 5.35
C HIS A 184 -6.69 11.35 5.00
N SER A 185 -6.51 12.33 4.12
CA SER A 185 -5.21 12.92 3.79
C SER A 185 -4.50 13.53 5.02
N ASP A 186 -5.24 14.19 5.92
CA ASP A 186 -4.67 14.82 7.11
C ASP A 186 -4.16 13.76 8.09
N VAL A 187 -4.91 12.65 8.21
CA VAL A 187 -4.49 11.51 9.02
C VAL A 187 -3.21 10.88 8.46
N MET A 188 -3.13 10.70 7.14
CA MET A 188 -1.93 10.17 6.49
C MET A 188 -0.73 11.10 6.70
N ALA A 189 -0.91 12.41 6.60
CA ALA A 189 0.14 13.39 6.85
C ALA A 189 0.69 13.26 8.28
N ARG A 190 -0.18 13.10 9.28
CA ARG A 190 0.23 12.90 10.68
C ARG A 190 1.03 11.61 10.87
N ILE A 191 0.57 10.50 10.26
CA ILE A 191 1.29 9.22 10.30
C ILE A 191 2.71 9.36 9.76
N LEU A 192 2.86 9.97 8.57
CA LEU A 192 4.16 10.16 7.92
C LEU A 192 5.07 11.09 8.71
N PHE A 193 4.52 12.16 9.26
CA PHE A 193 5.27 13.10 10.09
C PHE A 193 5.78 12.43 11.36
N LEU A 194 4.91 11.70 12.07
CA LEU A 194 5.29 10.97 13.28
C LEU A 194 6.35 9.89 12.97
N TYR A 195 6.18 9.17 11.86
CA TYR A 195 7.19 8.21 11.41
C TYR A 195 8.57 8.88 11.20
N ALA A 196 8.59 10.02 10.51
CA ALA A 196 9.82 10.77 10.25
C ALA A 196 10.50 11.27 11.55
N LYS A 197 9.71 11.73 12.52
CA LYS A 197 10.19 12.15 13.84
C LYS A 197 10.82 11.01 14.64
N LEU A 198 10.22 9.85 14.60
CA LEU A 198 10.70 8.67 15.32
C LEU A 198 11.86 7.96 14.61
N ASN A 199 12.09 8.27 13.34
CA ASN A 199 13.15 7.67 12.52
C ASN A 199 14.10 8.75 11.94
N PRO A 200 14.85 9.50 12.78
CA PRO A 200 15.67 10.63 12.32
C PRO A 200 16.78 10.24 11.35
N GLY A 201 17.21 8.98 11.36
CA GLY A 201 18.20 8.44 10.41
C GLY A 201 17.64 8.18 9.00
N VAL A 202 16.34 8.00 8.86
CA VAL A 202 15.64 7.84 7.57
C VAL A 202 14.99 9.14 7.13
N LYS A 203 14.30 9.79 8.07
CA LYS A 203 13.44 10.97 7.87
C LYS A 203 12.25 10.64 6.97
N TYR A 204 11.55 11.68 6.49
CA TYR A 204 10.57 11.53 5.42
C TYR A 204 11.30 11.52 4.06
N VAL A 205 10.96 10.57 3.22
CA VAL A 205 11.43 10.50 1.83
C VAL A 205 10.22 10.41 0.91
N GLN A 206 10.23 11.18 -0.15
CA GLN A 206 9.18 11.16 -1.17
C GLN A 206 8.90 9.73 -1.65
N GLY A 207 7.63 9.36 -1.70
CA GLY A 207 7.15 8.02 -2.04
C GLY A 207 6.69 7.20 -0.83
N MET A 208 7.06 7.56 0.40
CA MET A 208 6.53 6.90 1.60
C MET A 208 5.00 7.04 1.72
N ASN A 209 4.44 8.14 1.21
CA ASN A 209 3.00 8.36 1.08
C ASN A 209 2.32 7.28 0.22
N GLU A 210 2.96 6.84 -0.86
CA GLU A 210 2.45 5.79 -1.74
C GLU A 210 2.47 4.41 -1.07
N ILE A 211 3.47 4.14 -0.23
CA ILE A 211 3.53 2.90 0.56
C ILE A 211 2.48 2.90 1.68
N LEU A 212 2.20 4.07 2.28
CA LEU A 212 1.18 4.18 3.32
C LEU A 212 -0.24 4.04 2.75
N ALA A 213 -0.50 4.56 1.57
CA ALA A 213 -1.84 4.66 1.00
C ALA A 213 -2.62 3.32 0.94
N PRO A 214 -2.06 2.20 0.44
CA PRO A 214 -2.76 0.91 0.43
C PRO A 214 -3.09 0.40 1.83
N ILE A 215 -2.17 0.56 2.80
CA ILE A 215 -2.38 0.12 4.19
C ILE A 215 -3.50 0.94 4.83
N TYR A 216 -3.40 2.26 4.72
CA TYR A 216 -4.38 3.18 5.30
C TYR A 216 -5.77 2.95 4.69
N TYR A 217 -5.86 2.89 3.37
CA TYR A 217 -7.11 2.64 2.68
C TYR A 217 -7.76 1.31 3.11
N CYS A 218 -6.98 0.23 3.10
CA CYS A 218 -7.45 -1.10 3.51
C CYS A 218 -8.04 -1.09 4.93
N PHE A 219 -7.38 -0.40 5.87
CA PHE A 219 -7.83 -0.36 7.26
C PHE A 219 -9.01 0.58 7.47
N ALA A 220 -9.09 1.68 6.73
CA ALA A 220 -10.22 2.60 6.80
C ALA A 220 -11.53 2.03 6.23
N GLN A 221 -11.44 0.96 5.42
CA GLN A 221 -12.61 0.23 4.92
C GLN A 221 -13.17 -0.82 5.90
N ASP A 222 -12.56 -0.99 7.07
CA ASP A 222 -13.07 -1.93 8.09
C ASP A 222 -14.42 -1.42 8.63
N PRO A 223 -15.49 -2.21 8.54
CA PRO A 223 -16.82 -1.78 8.98
C PRO A 223 -16.98 -1.71 10.50
N ASN A 224 -16.03 -2.26 11.26
CA ASN A 224 -16.11 -2.29 12.73
C ASN A 224 -15.79 -0.91 13.33
N PRO A 225 -16.74 -0.24 14.02
CA PRO A 225 -16.54 1.09 14.59
C PRO A 225 -15.35 1.18 15.58
N SER A 226 -15.04 0.09 16.28
CA SER A 226 -13.89 0.05 17.18
C SER A 226 -12.56 0.06 16.45
N TYR A 227 -12.52 -0.51 15.23
CA TYR A 227 -11.34 -0.44 14.36
C TYR A 227 -11.28 0.87 13.63
N GLN A 228 -12.41 1.40 13.14
CA GLN A 228 -12.45 2.72 12.48
C GLN A 228 -11.84 3.82 13.35
N LYS A 229 -12.17 3.86 14.65
CA LYS A 229 -11.59 4.82 15.60
C LYS A 229 -10.06 4.69 15.77
N SER A 230 -9.50 3.57 15.38
CA SER A 230 -8.08 3.25 15.60
C SER A 230 -7.29 3.07 14.29
N VAL A 231 -7.89 3.41 13.15
CA VAL A 231 -7.26 3.28 11.82
C VAL A 231 -5.90 3.97 11.79
N GLU A 232 -5.82 5.18 12.30
CA GLU A 232 -4.59 5.98 12.35
C GLU A 232 -3.47 5.24 13.08
N ALA A 233 -3.75 4.74 14.28
CA ALA A 233 -2.77 4.00 15.08
C ALA A 233 -2.38 2.66 14.46
N ASP A 234 -3.36 1.90 13.96
CA ASP A 234 -3.11 0.60 13.35
C ASP A 234 -2.32 0.74 12.03
N ALA A 235 -2.67 1.75 11.20
CA ALA A 235 -1.95 2.03 9.95
C ALA A 235 -0.52 2.50 10.21
N PHE A 236 -0.30 3.37 11.20
CA PHE A 236 1.04 3.79 11.61
C PHE A 236 1.92 2.61 12.01
N ASN A 237 1.42 1.71 12.85
CA ASN A 237 2.19 0.57 13.32
C ASN A 237 2.50 -0.41 12.16
N CYS A 238 1.51 -0.75 11.33
CA CYS A 238 1.70 -1.64 10.19
C CYS A 238 2.63 -1.02 9.12
N PHE A 239 2.50 0.28 8.85
CA PHE A 239 3.42 1.02 7.99
C PHE A 239 4.85 0.98 8.54
N THR A 240 5.04 1.22 9.83
CA THR A 240 6.35 1.17 10.49
C THR A 240 6.99 -0.21 10.38
N LEU A 241 6.21 -1.28 10.55
CA LEU A 241 6.70 -2.65 10.39
C LEU A 241 7.12 -2.95 8.94
N LEU A 242 6.33 -2.54 7.95
CA LEU A 242 6.69 -2.69 6.55
C LEU A 242 7.93 -1.84 6.19
N MET A 243 7.98 -0.60 6.66
CA MET A 243 9.12 0.29 6.46
C MET A 243 10.40 -0.22 7.13
N ALA A 244 10.31 -1.00 8.21
CA ALA A 244 11.48 -1.63 8.82
C ALA A 244 12.18 -2.61 7.85
N GLU A 245 11.41 -3.26 6.96
CA GLU A 245 11.92 -4.15 5.92
C GLU A 245 12.41 -3.38 4.67
N LEU A 246 11.83 -2.20 4.40
CA LEU A 246 12.15 -1.37 3.22
C LEU A 246 13.18 -0.29 3.50
N ARG A 247 13.49 -0.01 4.77
CA ARG A 247 14.25 1.16 5.23
C ARG A 247 15.50 1.44 4.43
N ASP A 248 16.32 0.41 4.17
CA ASP A 248 17.61 0.57 3.52
C ASP A 248 17.49 1.11 2.08
N THR A 249 16.34 0.90 1.43
CA THR A 249 16.02 1.46 0.10
C THR A 249 15.79 2.97 0.13
N PHE A 250 15.46 3.54 1.30
CA PHE A 250 15.17 4.96 1.48
C PHE A 250 16.32 5.73 2.14
N VAL A 251 17.39 5.05 2.56
CA VAL A 251 18.53 5.69 3.23
C VAL A 251 19.66 5.95 2.21
N LYS A 252 19.81 7.19 1.76
CA LYS A 252 20.81 7.60 0.76
C LYS A 252 22.24 7.16 1.09
N SER A 253 22.62 7.14 2.37
CA SER A 253 23.96 6.68 2.78
C SER A 253 24.17 5.18 2.56
N LEU A 254 23.11 4.41 2.35
CA LEU A 254 23.14 2.97 2.08
C LEU A 254 22.93 2.65 0.60
N ASP A 255 22.74 3.65 -0.28
CA ASP A 255 22.43 3.43 -1.71
C ASP A 255 23.46 2.51 -2.38
N SER A 256 24.75 2.60 -2.00
CA SER A 256 25.83 1.78 -2.56
C SER A 256 26.06 0.46 -1.80
N SER A 257 25.24 0.13 -0.78
CA SER A 257 25.32 -1.12 -0.05
C SER A 257 24.51 -2.23 -0.73
N ASP A 258 24.83 -3.49 -0.39
CA ASP A 258 24.10 -4.66 -0.91
C ASP A 258 22.61 -4.66 -0.52
N THR A 259 22.24 -4.03 0.59
CA THR A 259 20.84 -3.90 1.07
C THR A 259 20.16 -2.64 0.58
N GLY A 260 20.93 -1.66 0.11
CA GLY A 260 20.44 -0.40 -0.43
C GLY A 260 19.89 -0.51 -1.85
N LEU A 261 19.55 0.62 -2.43
CA LEU A 261 18.91 0.67 -3.75
C LEU A 261 19.77 0.04 -4.85
N GLN A 262 21.09 0.32 -4.84
CA GLN A 262 22.02 -0.22 -5.85
C GLN A 262 22.14 -1.75 -5.74
N GLY A 263 22.26 -2.29 -4.54
CA GLY A 263 22.28 -3.75 -4.33
C GLY A 263 20.99 -4.42 -4.80
N LYS A 264 19.85 -3.80 -4.56
CA LYS A 264 18.56 -4.31 -5.08
C LYS A 264 18.48 -4.28 -6.60
N MET A 265 19.03 -3.24 -7.26
CA MET A 265 19.12 -3.18 -8.73
C MET A 265 20.05 -4.27 -9.26
N GLN A 266 21.16 -4.53 -8.59
CA GLN A 266 22.09 -5.60 -8.95
C GLN A 266 21.41 -6.98 -8.80
N THR A 267 20.69 -7.21 -7.72
CA THR A 267 19.91 -8.44 -7.53
C THR A 267 18.88 -8.61 -8.66
N LEU A 268 18.18 -7.54 -9.05
CA LEU A 268 17.24 -7.62 -10.18
C LEU A 268 17.98 -8.01 -11.47
N GLN A 269 19.14 -7.44 -11.73
CA GLN A 269 19.97 -7.77 -12.90
C GLN A 269 20.43 -9.24 -12.90
N GLU A 270 20.72 -9.81 -11.73
CA GLU A 270 21.02 -11.24 -11.58
C GLU A 270 19.81 -12.12 -11.94
N PHE A 271 18.60 -11.69 -11.53
CA PHE A 271 17.35 -12.37 -11.92
C PHE A 271 17.12 -12.28 -13.43
N GLU A 272 17.36 -11.13 -14.04
CA GLU A 272 17.26 -10.95 -15.51
C GLU A 272 18.22 -11.87 -16.26
N TYR A 273 19.48 -11.90 -15.85
CA TYR A 273 20.50 -12.78 -16.44
C TYR A 273 20.09 -14.25 -16.39
N ARG A 274 19.55 -14.68 -15.27
CA ARG A 274 19.18 -16.07 -15.01
C ARG A 274 17.87 -16.48 -15.67
N LEU A 275 16.84 -15.65 -15.60
CA LEU A 275 15.48 -16.02 -16.00
C LEU A 275 15.10 -15.57 -17.41
N VAL A 276 15.64 -14.46 -17.88
CA VAL A 276 15.32 -13.87 -19.19
C VAL A 276 16.60 -13.53 -19.98
N PRO A 277 17.52 -14.47 -20.21
CA PRO A 277 18.87 -14.20 -20.75
C PRO A 277 18.87 -13.58 -22.14
N ARG A 278 17.81 -13.72 -22.93
CA ARG A 278 17.67 -13.06 -24.24
C ARG A 278 17.42 -11.57 -24.08
N VAL A 279 16.48 -11.22 -23.16
CA VAL A 279 16.17 -9.82 -22.85
C VAL A 279 17.36 -9.17 -22.16
N TYR A 280 17.96 -9.84 -21.18
CA TYR A 280 19.17 -9.36 -20.50
C TYR A 280 20.27 -8.93 -21.49
N ARG A 281 20.63 -9.80 -22.47
CA ARG A 281 21.63 -9.46 -23.49
C ARG A 281 21.23 -8.24 -24.32
N LYS A 282 19.95 -8.14 -24.69
CA LYS A 282 19.45 -6.98 -25.43
C LYS A 282 19.59 -5.69 -24.62
N LEU A 283 19.25 -5.73 -23.33
CA LEU A 283 19.38 -4.59 -22.42
C LEU A 283 20.86 -4.19 -22.22
N GLU A 284 21.79 -5.16 -22.12
CA GLU A 284 23.23 -4.90 -22.09
C GLU A 284 23.72 -4.22 -23.38
N GLU A 285 23.33 -4.73 -24.55
CA GLU A 285 23.68 -4.15 -25.86
C GLU A 285 23.21 -2.70 -25.97
N LEU A 286 22.00 -2.41 -25.48
CA LEU A 286 21.41 -1.08 -25.44
C LEU A 286 21.93 -0.21 -24.28
N LYS A 287 22.71 -0.77 -23.34
CA LYS A 287 23.17 -0.12 -22.09
C LYS A 287 22.02 0.39 -21.22
N ILE A 288 20.90 -0.33 -21.21
CA ILE A 288 19.75 -0.07 -20.32
C ILE A 288 19.96 -0.84 -19.03
N LEU A 289 20.19 -0.12 -17.93
CA LEU A 289 20.40 -0.70 -16.60
C LEU A 289 19.11 -0.62 -15.79
N PRO A 290 18.90 -1.54 -14.79
CA PRO A 290 17.67 -1.58 -13.99
C PRO A 290 17.29 -0.26 -13.33
N HIS A 291 18.24 0.57 -12.93
CA HIS A 291 17.91 1.86 -12.29
C HIS A 291 17.25 2.88 -13.24
N PHE A 292 17.27 2.68 -14.56
CA PHE A 292 16.57 3.56 -15.49
C PHE A 292 15.05 3.30 -15.52
N TYR A 293 14.58 2.11 -15.10
CA TYR A 293 13.18 1.72 -15.18
C TYR A 293 12.62 1.12 -13.87
N ALA A 294 13.39 0.32 -13.13
CA ALA A 294 12.89 -0.44 -11.99
C ALA A 294 13.00 0.30 -10.64
N MET A 295 13.59 1.49 -10.59
CA MET A 295 13.76 2.23 -9.32
C MET A 295 12.41 2.45 -8.62
N LYS A 296 11.39 2.91 -9.36
CA LYS A 296 10.04 3.12 -8.81
C LYS A 296 9.38 1.80 -8.40
N TRP A 297 9.59 0.72 -9.17
CA TRP A 297 9.05 -0.58 -8.82
C TRP A 297 9.54 -1.03 -7.45
N VAL A 298 10.86 -0.99 -7.24
CA VAL A 298 11.52 -1.45 -6.01
C VAL A 298 11.22 -0.54 -4.82
N MET A 299 11.26 0.77 -5.00
CA MET A 299 11.01 1.71 -3.92
C MET A 299 9.53 1.72 -3.48
N LEU A 300 8.61 1.62 -4.44
CA LEU A 300 7.19 1.83 -4.21
C LEU A 300 6.35 0.54 -4.29
N LEU A 301 6.98 -0.62 -4.46
CA LEU A 301 6.28 -1.91 -4.56
C LEU A 301 5.11 -1.87 -5.54
N PHE A 302 5.32 -1.27 -6.71
CA PHE A 302 4.35 -1.09 -7.80
C PHE A 302 3.14 -0.21 -7.48
N THR A 303 3.10 0.53 -6.37
CA THR A 303 1.93 1.35 -6.03
C THR A 303 1.59 2.42 -7.08
N GLN A 304 2.56 2.91 -7.84
CA GLN A 304 2.35 3.88 -8.92
C GLN A 304 2.14 3.26 -10.31
N ASN A 305 2.23 1.94 -10.42
CA ASN A 305 2.11 1.25 -11.71
C ASN A 305 0.73 0.61 -11.92
N PHE A 306 -0.05 0.50 -10.85
CA PHE A 306 -1.36 -0.13 -10.82
C PHE A 306 -2.40 0.78 -10.16
N GLU A 307 -3.65 0.58 -10.48
CA GLU A 307 -4.75 1.13 -9.70
C GLU A 307 -4.79 0.52 -8.30
N LEU A 308 -5.39 1.22 -7.34
CA LEU A 308 -5.32 0.79 -5.93
C LEU A 308 -5.90 -0.62 -5.69
N PRO A 309 -6.99 -1.07 -6.34
CA PRO A 309 -7.46 -2.45 -6.21
C PRO A 309 -6.43 -3.48 -6.62
N GLU A 310 -5.76 -3.23 -7.73
CA GLU A 310 -4.73 -4.11 -8.26
C GLU A 310 -3.50 -4.12 -7.35
N VAL A 311 -3.15 -2.96 -6.75
CA VAL A 311 -2.11 -2.87 -5.72
C VAL A 311 -2.47 -3.72 -4.52
N LEU A 312 -3.72 -3.63 -4.01
CA LEU A 312 -4.18 -4.45 -2.89
C LEU A 312 -4.08 -5.94 -3.22
N ARG A 313 -4.50 -6.33 -4.43
CA ARG A 313 -4.38 -7.70 -4.91
C ARG A 313 -2.93 -8.18 -5.00
N LEU A 314 -2.05 -7.37 -5.56
CA LEU A 314 -0.62 -7.67 -5.67
C LEU A 314 0.00 -7.81 -4.28
N TRP A 315 -0.34 -6.91 -3.36
CA TRP A 315 0.18 -6.93 -2.00
C TRP A 315 -0.36 -8.09 -1.15
N ASP A 316 -1.55 -8.61 -1.44
CA ASP A 316 -2.02 -9.86 -0.83
C ASP A 316 -1.01 -11.00 -1.07
N SER A 317 -0.55 -11.17 -2.32
CA SER A 317 0.45 -12.17 -2.67
C SER A 317 1.83 -11.85 -2.09
N LEU A 318 2.25 -10.58 -2.15
CA LEU A 318 3.55 -10.14 -1.66
C LEU A 318 3.67 -10.32 -0.14
N LEU A 319 2.66 -9.90 0.62
CA LEU A 319 2.64 -10.04 2.09
C LEU A 319 2.46 -11.49 2.53
N ALA A 320 1.77 -12.31 1.72
CA ALA A 320 1.60 -13.73 1.99
C ALA A 320 2.88 -14.54 1.75
N ASP A 321 3.81 -14.07 0.95
CA ASP A 321 5.08 -14.77 0.72
C ASP A 321 6.02 -14.61 1.92
N GLU A 322 6.61 -15.70 2.40
CA GLU A 322 7.57 -15.68 3.54
C GLU A 322 8.82 -14.87 3.19
N ASN A 323 9.26 -14.98 1.92
CA ASN A 323 10.39 -14.24 1.36
C ASN A 323 9.88 -13.16 0.41
N ARG A 324 9.00 -12.28 0.92
CA ARG A 324 8.24 -11.31 0.11
C ARG A 324 9.09 -10.51 -0.86
N PHE A 325 10.28 -10.12 -0.48
CA PHE A 325 11.17 -9.35 -1.37
C PHE A 325 11.89 -10.22 -2.41
N THR A 326 12.05 -11.52 -2.19
CA THR A 326 12.50 -12.46 -3.22
C THR A 326 11.40 -12.67 -4.26
N PHE A 327 10.17 -12.89 -3.82
CA PHE A 327 9.03 -13.01 -4.73
C PHE A 327 8.78 -11.74 -5.54
N PHE A 328 9.04 -10.58 -4.95
CA PHE A 328 8.97 -9.28 -5.63
C PHE A 328 9.84 -9.24 -6.91
N TYR A 329 11.05 -9.81 -6.89
CA TYR A 329 11.89 -9.86 -8.09
C TYR A 329 11.28 -10.72 -9.19
N TYR A 330 10.61 -11.84 -8.85
CA TYR A 330 9.87 -12.62 -9.84
C TYR A 330 8.71 -11.81 -10.45
N ILE A 331 8.07 -10.95 -9.69
CA ILE A 331 7.05 -10.02 -10.22
C ILE A 331 7.73 -9.04 -11.20
N CYS A 332 8.88 -8.46 -10.87
CA CYS A 332 9.62 -7.59 -11.77
C CYS A 332 9.98 -8.30 -13.08
N ILE A 333 10.47 -9.55 -13.00
CA ILE A 333 10.78 -10.35 -14.19
C ILE A 333 9.52 -10.68 -15.00
N ALA A 334 8.39 -10.93 -14.34
CA ALA A 334 7.12 -11.17 -15.03
C ALA A 334 6.68 -9.95 -15.85
N VAL A 335 6.86 -8.73 -15.36
CA VAL A 335 6.64 -7.50 -16.14
C VAL A 335 7.50 -7.50 -17.41
N ILE A 336 8.78 -7.85 -17.29
CA ILE A 336 9.71 -7.93 -18.41
C ILE A 336 9.26 -9.00 -19.41
N VAL A 337 8.88 -10.19 -18.95
CA VAL A 337 8.40 -11.30 -19.78
C VAL A 337 7.16 -10.92 -20.59
N LEU A 338 6.19 -10.27 -19.95
CA LEU A 338 4.94 -9.88 -20.58
C LEU A 338 5.13 -8.78 -21.66
N ASN A 339 6.22 -8.03 -21.57
CA ASN A 339 6.54 -6.96 -22.52
C ASN A 339 7.78 -7.27 -23.37
N GLN A 340 8.27 -8.52 -23.37
CA GLN A 340 9.55 -8.91 -23.97
C GLN A 340 9.63 -8.69 -25.51
N GLU A 341 8.53 -8.80 -26.22
CA GLU A 341 8.54 -8.62 -27.69
C GLU A 341 8.88 -7.18 -28.06
N GLU A 342 8.28 -6.20 -27.38
CA GLU A 342 8.58 -4.78 -27.60
C GLU A 342 10.04 -4.46 -27.22
N ILE A 343 10.53 -5.03 -26.12
CA ILE A 343 11.91 -4.84 -25.66
C ILE A 343 12.92 -5.41 -26.67
N LEU A 344 12.69 -6.63 -27.17
CA LEU A 344 13.61 -7.33 -28.06
C LEU A 344 13.68 -6.71 -29.47
N GLN A 345 12.55 -6.18 -29.95
CA GLN A 345 12.45 -5.56 -31.29
C GLN A 345 12.84 -4.09 -31.29
N GLY A 346 12.71 -3.41 -30.14
CA GLY A 346 12.90 -1.97 -30.01
C GLY A 346 14.35 -1.50 -30.08
N ASP A 347 14.51 -0.24 -30.38
CA ASP A 347 15.75 0.51 -30.14
C ASP A 347 15.87 0.89 -28.64
N PHE A 348 16.86 1.73 -28.27
CA PHE A 348 17.05 2.19 -26.90
C PHE A 348 15.80 2.89 -26.34
N GLY A 349 15.18 3.79 -27.12
CA GLY A 349 14.02 4.57 -26.68
C GLY A 349 12.77 3.71 -26.52
N GLU A 350 12.53 2.84 -27.48
CA GLU A 350 11.37 1.93 -27.49
C GLU A 350 11.47 0.88 -26.37
N ALA A 351 12.62 0.24 -26.19
CA ALA A 351 12.85 -0.74 -25.14
C ALA A 351 12.75 -0.12 -23.74
N LEU A 352 13.33 1.07 -23.54
CA LEU A 352 13.22 1.80 -22.27
C LEU A 352 11.79 2.23 -22.00
N SER A 353 11.07 2.72 -23.00
CA SER A 353 9.66 3.09 -22.88
C SER A 353 8.79 1.90 -22.52
N ALA A 354 9.01 0.72 -23.12
CA ALA A 354 8.28 -0.52 -22.80
C ALA A 354 8.49 -0.95 -21.34
N LEU A 355 9.66 -0.69 -20.77
CA LEU A 355 9.97 -0.98 -19.37
C LEU A 355 9.42 0.07 -18.40
N GLN A 356 9.47 1.36 -18.76
CA GLN A 356 8.96 2.43 -17.91
C GLN A 356 7.43 2.53 -17.94
N HIS A 357 6.81 2.16 -19.06
CA HIS A 357 5.37 2.23 -19.30
C HIS A 357 4.87 0.91 -19.89
N PRO A 358 4.97 -0.21 -19.12
CA PRO A 358 4.56 -1.51 -19.61
C PRO A 358 3.06 -1.53 -19.89
N LYS A 359 2.66 -2.12 -21.03
CA LYS A 359 1.28 -2.13 -21.50
C LYS A 359 0.46 -3.32 -20.99
N ASN A 360 1.12 -4.47 -20.82
CA ASN A 360 0.47 -5.72 -20.45
C ASN A 360 0.59 -5.93 -18.95
N MET A 361 -0.25 -5.26 -18.18
CA MET A 361 -0.16 -5.18 -16.71
C MET A 361 -1.41 -5.71 -16.00
N ASP A 362 -2.06 -6.75 -16.53
CA ASP A 362 -3.08 -7.47 -15.77
C ASP A 362 -2.43 -8.15 -14.55
N VAL A 363 -2.88 -7.79 -13.36
CA VAL A 363 -2.26 -8.19 -12.10
C VAL A 363 -2.36 -9.72 -11.85
N GLU A 364 -3.45 -10.37 -12.28
CA GLU A 364 -3.61 -11.81 -12.11
C GLU A 364 -2.67 -12.58 -13.04
N VAL A 365 -2.58 -12.15 -14.30
CA VAL A 365 -1.64 -12.72 -15.27
C VAL A 365 -0.19 -12.50 -14.82
N LEU A 366 0.12 -11.31 -14.31
CA LEU A 366 1.44 -10.97 -13.79
C LEU A 366 1.85 -11.89 -12.63
N LEU A 367 0.97 -12.08 -11.66
CA LEU A 367 1.22 -12.94 -10.50
C LEU A 367 1.32 -14.44 -10.88
N GLU A 368 0.53 -14.86 -11.86
CA GLU A 368 0.62 -16.22 -12.39
C GLU A 368 1.97 -16.49 -13.06
N VAL A 369 2.43 -15.56 -13.90
CA VAL A 369 3.75 -15.63 -14.54
C VAL A 369 4.86 -15.60 -13.49
N ALA A 370 4.80 -14.71 -12.52
CA ALA A 370 5.77 -14.65 -11.43
C ALA A 370 5.85 -15.95 -10.62
N ALA A 371 4.72 -16.57 -10.30
CA ALA A 371 4.66 -17.84 -9.59
C ALA A 371 5.25 -19.00 -10.43
N LYS A 372 4.99 -19.04 -11.74
CA LYS A 372 5.57 -20.01 -12.66
C LYS A 372 7.08 -19.86 -12.75
N LEU A 373 7.58 -18.64 -12.94
CA LEU A 373 9.01 -18.33 -12.98
C LEU A 373 9.71 -18.81 -11.70
N ARG A 374 9.12 -18.55 -10.54
CA ARG A 374 9.65 -19.03 -9.25
C ARG A 374 9.72 -20.54 -9.18
N ALA A 375 8.65 -21.23 -9.58
CA ALA A 375 8.60 -22.69 -9.54
C ALA A 375 9.64 -23.33 -10.47
N GLU A 376 9.82 -22.79 -11.68
CA GLU A 376 10.83 -23.23 -12.64
C GLU A 376 12.26 -22.98 -12.14
N ASP A 377 12.52 -21.82 -11.56
CA ASP A 377 13.83 -21.47 -11.00
C ASP A 377 14.24 -22.44 -9.88
N PHE A 378 13.34 -22.71 -8.94
CA PHE A 378 13.60 -23.71 -7.89
C PHE A 378 13.83 -25.13 -8.42
N SER A 379 13.21 -25.50 -9.55
CA SER A 379 13.42 -26.81 -10.17
C SER A 379 14.79 -26.94 -10.84
N ARG A 380 15.40 -25.83 -11.28
CA ARG A 380 16.73 -25.81 -11.91
C ARG A 380 17.89 -25.83 -10.89
N ILE A 381 17.62 -25.40 -9.65
CA ILE A 381 18.61 -25.34 -8.57
C ILE A 381 18.73 -26.69 -7.83
N ARG A 382 17.76 -27.57 -7.95
CA ARG A 382 17.78 -28.93 -7.43
C ARG A 382 18.39 -29.90 -8.42
#